data_b20e9dc111327789bc9fe8d765d8aca9
#
_entry.id   b20e9dc111327789bc9fe8d765d8aca9
#
_cell.length_a   1.000
_cell.length_b   1.000
_cell.length_c   1.000
_cell.angle_alpha   90.00
_cell.angle_beta   90.00
_cell.angle_gamma   90.00
#
_symmetry.space_group_name_H-M   'P 1'
#
loop_
_entity.id
_entity.type
_entity.pdbx_description
1 polymer ?
#
loop_
_entity_poly.entity_id
_entity_poly.type
_entity_poly.pdbx_seq_one_letter_code
_entity_poly.pdbx_strand_id
1 'polypeptide(L)' 'MSKLREKTLVTTREEVTSEYPFYGDLPMIYLGEIANMKEHGIFIGKSGKCYFGYHISNFRELSKEEV' A
#
# COMPACT_ATOMS: atom_id res chain seq x y z
N MET A 1 8.00 13.23 8.70
CA MET A 1 7.38 12.59 7.59
C MET A 1 7.63 11.09 7.57
N SER A 2 6.60 10.33 7.45
CA SER A 2 6.77 8.90 7.54
C SER A 2 6.72 8.27 6.16
N LYS A 3 7.57 7.29 5.97
CA LYS A 3 7.54 6.45 4.79
C LYS A 3 7.12 5.07 5.21
N LEU A 4 6.48 4.37 4.30
CA LEU A 4 6.16 2.98 4.54
C LEU A 4 7.44 2.16 4.51
N ARG A 5 7.54 1.19 5.39
CA ARG A 5 8.67 0.28 5.37
C ARG A 5 8.44 -0.80 4.33
N GLU A 6 9.50 -1.14 3.61
CA GLU A 6 9.41 -2.17 2.59
C GLU A 6 9.11 -3.51 3.21
N LYS A 7 8.38 -4.33 2.47
CA LYS A 7 8.06 -5.71 2.85
C LYS A 7 7.19 -5.78 4.10
N THR A 8 6.40 -4.75 4.34
CA THR A 8 5.44 -4.75 5.44
C THR A 8 4.03 -4.73 4.89
N LEU A 9 3.09 -5.19 5.70
CA LEU A 9 1.68 -5.14 5.33
C LEU A 9 1.16 -3.72 5.48
N VAL A 10 0.43 -3.26 4.48
CA VAL A 10 -0.14 -1.92 4.47
C VAL A 10 -1.59 -1.99 4.02
N THR A 11 -2.35 -0.98 4.36
CA THR A 11 -3.71 -0.83 3.88
C THR A 11 -3.92 0.64 3.52
N THR A 12 -5.00 0.91 2.80
CA THR A 12 -5.31 2.30 2.46
C THR A 12 -5.81 3.03 3.70
N ARG A 13 -5.59 4.35 3.72
CA ARG A 13 -6.18 5.17 4.76
C ARG A 13 -7.70 5.17 4.58
N GLU A 14 -8.40 5.35 5.69
CA GLU A 14 -9.86 5.28 5.65
C GLU A 14 -10.46 6.26 4.66
N GLU A 15 -9.85 7.43 4.53
CA GLU A 15 -10.38 8.46 3.66
C GLU A 15 -10.41 8.06 2.20
N VAL A 16 -9.54 7.13 1.80
CA VAL A 16 -9.40 6.80 0.39
C VAL A 16 -9.72 5.36 0.06
N THR A 17 -10.10 4.58 1.06
CA THR A 17 -10.25 3.14 0.88
C THR A 17 -11.21 2.79 -0.27
N SER A 18 -12.36 3.45 -0.30
CA SER A 18 -13.38 3.11 -1.29
C SER A 18 -13.08 3.65 -2.69
N GLU A 19 -12.01 4.44 -2.82
CA GLU A 19 -11.69 5.05 -4.10
C GLU A 19 -10.81 4.19 -4.99
N TYR A 20 -10.32 3.07 -4.46
CA TYR A 20 -9.35 2.27 -5.20
C TYR A 20 -9.95 0.93 -5.60
N PRO A 21 -9.61 0.47 -6.81
CA PRO A 21 -10.17 -0.79 -7.31
C PRO A 21 -9.65 -2.02 -6.57
N PHE A 22 -8.55 -1.88 -5.84
CA PHE A 22 -7.99 -3.01 -5.11
C PHE A 22 -8.49 -3.11 -3.68
N TYR A 23 -9.55 -2.40 -3.37
CA TYR A 23 -10.06 -2.39 -2.00
C TYR A 23 -10.26 -3.80 -1.43
N GLY A 24 -10.78 -4.71 -2.26
CA GLY A 24 -11.01 -6.07 -1.82
C GLY A 24 -9.74 -6.92 -1.68
N ASP A 25 -8.60 -6.37 -2.08
CA ASP A 25 -7.33 -7.08 -2.04
C ASP A 25 -6.44 -6.61 -0.90
N LEU A 26 -6.99 -5.83 0.00
CA LEU A 26 -6.23 -5.35 1.16
C LEU A 26 -6.23 -6.41 2.26
N PRO A 27 -5.20 -6.47 3.08
CA PRO A 27 -4.00 -5.64 3.04
C PRO A 27 -3.02 -6.10 1.96
N MET A 28 -2.15 -5.18 1.59
CA MET A 28 -1.15 -5.47 0.57
C MET A 28 0.24 -5.41 1.18
N ILE A 29 1.22 -6.00 0.49
CA ILE A 29 2.62 -5.90 0.90
C ILE A 29 3.27 -4.79 0.09
N TYR A 30 3.85 -3.83 0.79
CA TYR A 30 4.56 -2.73 0.15
C TYR A 30 5.97 -3.17 -0.20
N LEU A 31 6.35 -3.02 -1.45
CA LEU A 31 7.65 -3.48 -1.92
C LEU A 31 8.68 -2.37 -2.09
N GLY A 32 8.25 -1.13 -2.14
CA GLY A 32 9.18 -0.02 -2.29
C GLY A 32 8.71 0.98 -3.31
N GLU A 33 9.46 2.06 -3.43
CA GLU A 33 9.12 3.11 -4.39
C GLU A 33 9.56 2.74 -5.80
N ILE A 34 8.81 3.25 -6.78
CA ILE A 34 9.19 3.11 -8.18
C ILE A 34 10.31 4.09 -8.46
N ALA A 35 11.36 3.61 -9.15
CA ALA A 35 12.59 4.38 -9.32
C ALA A 35 12.38 5.75 -9.94
N ASN A 36 11.47 5.87 -10.89
CA ASN A 36 11.26 7.13 -11.61
C ASN A 36 10.03 7.89 -11.13
N MET A 37 9.39 7.44 -10.06
CA MET A 37 8.18 8.07 -9.56
C MET A 37 8.25 8.16 -8.06
N LYS A 38 8.83 9.25 -7.57
CA LYS A 38 8.95 9.43 -6.13
C LYS A 38 7.59 9.34 -5.46
N GLU A 39 7.58 8.71 -4.29
CA GLU A 39 6.40 8.58 -3.45
C GLU A 39 5.28 7.76 -4.08
N HIS A 40 5.58 7.05 -5.16
CA HIS A 40 4.65 6.08 -5.74
C HIS A 40 5.23 4.70 -5.56
N GLY A 41 4.44 3.78 -5.09
CA GLY A 41 4.95 2.50 -4.67
C GLY A 41 4.46 1.31 -5.47
N ILE A 42 5.08 0.17 -5.19
CA ILE A 42 4.70 -1.12 -5.75
C ILE A 42 4.13 -1.94 -4.62
N PHE A 43 2.99 -2.58 -4.86
CA PHE A 43 2.29 -3.33 -3.84
C PHE A 43 1.86 -4.68 -4.39
N ILE A 44 1.83 -5.68 -3.52
CA ILE A 44 1.29 -7.00 -3.86
C ILE A 44 0.02 -7.18 -3.04
N GLY A 45 -1.09 -7.39 -3.74
CA GLY A 45 -2.37 -7.56 -3.09
C GLY A 45 -2.49 -8.90 -2.39
N LYS A 46 -3.54 -9.03 -1.60
CA LYS A 46 -3.81 -10.25 -0.86
C LYS A 46 -3.92 -11.46 -1.79
N SER A 47 -4.44 -11.25 -2.99
CA SER A 47 -4.58 -12.32 -3.98
C SER A 47 -3.30 -12.63 -4.73
N GLY A 48 -2.25 -11.85 -4.50
CA GLY A 48 -0.99 -12.01 -5.23
C GLY A 48 -0.87 -11.09 -6.43
N LYS A 49 -1.90 -10.30 -6.71
CA LYS A 49 -1.87 -9.39 -7.84
C LYS A 49 -0.97 -8.20 -7.54
N CYS A 50 -0.21 -7.76 -8.54
CA CYS A 50 0.72 -6.66 -8.39
C CYS A 50 0.03 -5.34 -8.75
N TYR A 51 0.17 -4.37 -7.87
CA TYR A 51 -0.32 -3.00 -8.09
C TYR A 51 0.84 -2.05 -7.97
N PHE A 52 0.90 -1.07 -8.86
CA PHE A 52 1.98 -0.09 -8.79
C PHE A 52 1.50 1.24 -9.32
N GLY A 53 2.26 2.30 -8.98
CA GLY A 53 1.92 3.62 -9.42
C GLY A 53 0.98 4.36 -8.49
N TYR A 54 0.76 3.84 -7.29
CA TYR A 54 -0.11 4.50 -6.30
C TYR A 54 0.73 5.26 -5.30
N HIS A 55 0.26 6.45 -4.94
CA HIS A 55 0.99 7.32 -4.02
C HIS A 55 1.01 6.71 -2.63
N ILE A 56 2.20 6.59 -2.04
CA ILE A 56 2.33 5.90 -0.76
C ILE A 56 1.67 6.67 0.39
N SER A 57 1.43 7.98 0.22
CA SER A 57 0.78 8.75 1.27
C SER A 57 -0.67 8.31 1.49
N ASN A 58 -1.25 7.57 0.55
CA ASN A 58 -2.61 7.06 0.69
C ASN A 58 -2.68 5.76 1.46
N PHE A 59 -1.55 5.27 1.93
CA PHE A 59 -1.47 3.99 2.63
C PHE A 59 -0.90 4.20 4.02
N ARG A 60 -1.15 3.23 4.88
CA ARG A 60 -0.56 3.18 6.21
C ARG A 60 -0.21 1.74 6.55
N GLU A 61 0.78 1.58 7.41
CA GLU A 61 1.13 0.25 7.88
C GLU A 61 0.06 -0.25 8.84
N LEU A 62 -0.15 -1.56 8.84
CA LEU A 62 -1.06 -2.16 9.78
C LEU A 62 -0.45 -2.13 11.18
N SER A 63 -1.29 -1.91 12.18
CA SER A 63 -0.85 -2.01 13.55
C SER A 63 -0.75 -3.48 13.95
N LYS A 64 -0.13 -3.73 15.12
CA LYS A 64 0.00 -5.10 15.60
C LYS A 64 -1.35 -5.76 15.79
N GLU A 65 -2.35 -4.99 16.16
CA GLU A 65 -3.67 -5.56 16.38
C GLU A 65 -4.38 -5.91 15.10
N GLU A 66 -3.95 -5.32 13.99
CA GLU A 66 -4.59 -5.55 12.71
C GLU A 66 -3.97 -6.71 11.93
N VAL A 67 -2.80 -7.13 12.34
CA VAL A 67 -2.09 -8.20 11.64
C VAL A 67 -2.55 -9.60 12.02
#